data_9aefec29c2732222a9b9889724591c9f
#
_entry.id   9aefec29c2732222a9b9889724591c9f
#
_cell.length_a   1.000
_cell.length_b   1.000
_cell.length_c   1.000
_cell.angle_alpha   90.00
_cell.angle_beta   90.00
_cell.angle_gamma   90.00
#
_symmetry.space_group_name_H-M   'P 1'
#
loop_
_entity.id
_entity.type
_entity.pdbx_description
1 polymer ?
#
loop_
_entity_poly.entity_id
_entity_poly.type
_entity_poly.pdbx_seq_one_letter_code
_entity_poly.pdbx_strand_id
1 'polypeptide(L)'
;MRPLRLLSGAAALILGLAGSVLLGSPAHAAPAFQLPFPCGQTWNGNSSNSSAHVSWEIDFNRGSTATADLGDTVVAAAAGTVDVSAHQGSVNGYGNLVVINHGGGYYTYYAHLDTRAVSAGQSVLRGQAIGSVGNTSKPGNGISPHLHYEVRYPDRSQSHIIKAVFNGSTFGYGSANVTSNNCATSYDPAAECGSGFQIIDSVKLASAGTANLLWKGSTGQNCVITLKMASVGTPTATSAFLEPQGAGRTTDSGSFSYYAGPVIRTAPSCVKWGGSAGGTSYTSGFEHCA
;
A
#
# COMPACT_ATOMS: atom_id res chain seq x y z
N MET A 1 13.53 78.40 -43.41
CA MET A 1 13.61 78.14 -41.97
C MET A 1 12.31 77.58 -41.53
N ARG A 2 12.27 76.26 -41.22
CA ARG A 2 11.08 75.60 -40.71
C ARG A 2 11.42 75.16 -39.31
N PRO A 3 10.51 75.31 -38.28
CA PRO A 3 10.77 74.88 -36.90
C PRO A 3 10.49 73.38 -36.70
N LEU A 4 11.39 72.77 -35.96
CA LEU A 4 11.37 71.38 -35.53
C LEU A 4 10.31 71.22 -34.41
N ARG A 5 9.36 70.29 -34.58
CA ARG A 5 8.38 69.91 -33.52
C ARG A 5 8.94 68.72 -32.69
N LEU A 6 9.16 68.98 -31.43
CA LEU A 6 9.41 67.93 -30.43
C LEU A 6 8.11 67.16 -30.10
N LEU A 7 8.14 65.89 -30.35
CA LEU A 7 7.09 64.95 -29.85
C LEU A 7 7.54 64.37 -28.51
N SER A 8 6.82 64.75 -27.44
CA SER A 8 7.00 64.15 -26.12
C SER A 8 6.22 62.82 -26.08
N GLY A 9 6.94 61.71 -26.08
CA GLY A 9 6.36 60.37 -25.84
C GLY A 9 6.26 60.11 -24.36
N ALA A 10 5.06 59.99 -23.83
CA ALA A 10 4.81 59.48 -22.47
C ALA A 10 4.90 57.96 -22.50
N ALA A 11 5.90 57.41 -21.84
CA ALA A 11 6.00 55.96 -21.58
C ALA A 11 5.14 55.60 -20.41
N ALA A 12 4.05 54.88 -20.64
CA ALA A 12 3.22 54.28 -19.57
C ALA A 12 3.91 53.03 -19.05
N LEU A 13 4.35 53.05 -17.79
CA LEU A 13 4.86 51.90 -17.08
C LEU A 13 3.69 51.03 -16.64
N ILE A 14 3.47 49.89 -17.29
CA ILE A 14 2.51 48.87 -16.83
C ILE A 14 3.21 48.03 -15.77
N LEU A 15 2.91 48.28 -14.48
CA LEU A 15 3.28 47.36 -13.40
C LEU A 15 2.38 46.13 -13.51
N GLY A 16 2.90 45.02 -14.07
CA GLY A 16 2.26 43.73 -14.00
C GLY A 16 2.38 43.17 -12.59
N LEU A 17 1.28 43.14 -11.82
CA LEU A 17 1.18 42.33 -10.62
C LEU A 17 1.22 40.86 -11.04
N ALA A 18 2.37 40.21 -10.90
CA ALA A 18 2.46 38.75 -10.92
C ALA A 18 1.84 38.18 -9.62
N GLY A 19 0.56 37.89 -9.67
CA GLY A 19 -0.11 37.13 -8.62
C GLY A 19 0.46 35.73 -8.56
N SER A 20 1.28 35.42 -7.56
CA SER A 20 1.71 34.04 -7.25
C SER A 20 0.49 33.24 -6.82
N VAL A 21 -0.06 32.43 -7.71
CA VAL A 21 -1.05 31.40 -7.35
C VAL A 21 -0.31 30.36 -6.56
N LEU A 22 -0.46 30.37 -5.23
CA LEU A 22 -0.05 29.28 -4.37
C LEU A 22 -0.95 28.09 -4.71
N LEU A 23 -0.47 27.22 -5.60
CA LEU A 23 -1.08 25.90 -5.80
C LEU A 23 -0.87 25.13 -4.48
N GLY A 24 -1.86 25.16 -3.60
CA GLY A 24 -1.89 24.31 -2.42
C GLY A 24 -1.72 22.86 -2.90
N SER A 25 -0.74 22.13 -2.35
CA SER A 25 -0.63 20.69 -2.59
C SER A 25 -1.99 20.04 -2.27
N PRO A 26 -2.49 19.14 -3.12
CA PRO A 26 -3.74 18.44 -2.83
C PRO A 26 -3.60 17.74 -1.48
N ALA A 27 -4.56 17.97 -0.58
CA ALA A 27 -4.62 17.25 0.68
C ALA A 27 -4.69 15.74 0.36
N HIS A 28 -3.68 14.99 0.80
CA HIS A 28 -3.70 13.53 0.66
C HIS A 28 -4.84 13.00 1.53
N ALA A 29 -5.79 12.29 0.91
CA ALA A 29 -6.81 11.58 1.66
C ALA A 29 -6.15 10.53 2.57
N ALA A 30 -6.73 10.33 3.78
CA ALA A 30 -6.27 9.28 4.67
C ALA A 30 -6.34 7.91 3.95
N PRO A 31 -5.34 7.04 4.11
CA PRO A 31 -5.42 5.68 3.59
C PRO A 31 -6.64 4.94 4.15
N ALA A 32 -7.27 4.09 3.33
CA ALA A 32 -8.36 3.22 3.76
C ALA A 32 -7.81 2.06 4.60
N PHE A 33 -7.43 2.34 5.84
CA PHE A 33 -6.86 1.34 6.74
C PHE A 33 -7.83 0.20 7.02
N GLN A 34 -7.27 -1.00 7.12
CA GLN A 34 -7.93 -2.22 7.59
C GLN A 34 -7.26 -2.70 8.87
N LEU A 35 -7.92 -3.60 9.62
CA LEU A 35 -7.30 -4.23 10.78
C LEU A 35 -5.98 -4.93 10.38
N PRO A 36 -4.95 -4.90 11.24
CA PRO A 36 -3.63 -5.44 10.94
C PRO A 36 -3.56 -6.98 11.01
N PHE A 37 -4.64 -7.67 10.68
CA PHE A 37 -4.77 -9.12 10.77
C PHE A 37 -5.40 -9.72 9.51
N PRO A 38 -5.15 -11.01 9.22
CA PRO A 38 -5.78 -11.70 8.11
C PRO A 38 -7.31 -11.62 8.15
N CYS A 39 -7.91 -11.64 6.96
CA CYS A 39 -9.36 -11.58 6.76
C CYS A 39 -10.12 -12.62 7.57
N GLY A 40 -11.25 -12.21 8.14
CA GLY A 40 -12.16 -13.08 8.90
C GLY A 40 -11.73 -13.35 10.35
N GLN A 41 -10.53 -12.95 10.76
CA GLN A 41 -10.12 -13.10 12.17
C GLN A 41 -10.77 -12.03 13.04
N THR A 42 -11.28 -12.46 14.20
CA THR A 42 -11.83 -11.54 15.21
C THR A 42 -10.81 -11.35 16.34
N TRP A 43 -10.57 -10.10 16.66
CA TRP A 43 -9.61 -9.66 17.68
C TRP A 43 -10.29 -8.76 18.69
N ASN A 44 -9.88 -8.83 19.96
CA ASN A 44 -10.22 -7.83 20.95
C ASN A 44 -9.18 -6.71 20.89
N GLY A 45 -9.60 -5.51 20.52
CA GLY A 45 -8.78 -4.31 20.60
C GLY A 45 -9.11 -3.56 21.88
N ASN A 46 -8.10 -3.09 22.60
CA ASN A 46 -8.22 -2.28 23.81
C ASN A 46 -7.41 -0.98 23.63
N SER A 47 -8.11 0.15 23.68
CA SER A 47 -7.54 1.49 23.60
C SER A 47 -7.85 2.28 24.89
N SER A 48 -7.60 1.68 26.03
CA SER A 48 -7.78 2.38 27.31
C SER A 48 -6.58 3.25 27.61
N ASN A 49 -6.87 4.49 28.03
CA ASN A 49 -5.84 5.40 28.52
C ASN A 49 -5.26 4.88 29.84
N SER A 50 -3.95 4.65 29.87
CA SER A 50 -3.22 4.13 31.03
C SER A 50 -1.82 4.76 31.06
N SER A 51 -1.03 4.43 32.11
CA SER A 51 0.38 4.87 32.16
C SER A 51 1.25 4.29 31.03
N ALA A 52 0.79 3.21 30.40
CA ALA A 52 1.46 2.58 29.25
C ALA A 52 0.96 3.13 27.89
N HIS A 53 -0.28 3.66 27.87
CA HIS A 53 -0.90 4.25 26.69
C HIS A 53 -1.22 5.72 26.94
N VAL A 54 -0.64 6.59 26.13
CA VAL A 54 -0.76 8.04 26.32
C VAL A 54 -1.85 8.66 25.45
N SER A 55 -2.40 7.94 24.46
CA SER A 55 -3.37 8.49 23.53
C SER A 55 -4.27 7.40 22.93
N TRP A 56 -4.21 7.18 21.60
CA TRP A 56 -5.11 6.30 20.85
C TRP A 56 -4.42 5.01 20.43
N GLU A 57 -3.40 4.58 21.15
CA GLU A 57 -2.77 3.27 20.98
C GLU A 57 -3.80 2.16 21.21
N ILE A 58 -3.65 1.05 20.50
CA ILE A 58 -4.53 -0.11 20.61
C ILE A 58 -3.69 -1.35 20.87
N ASP A 59 -3.97 -2.07 21.95
CA ASP A 59 -3.46 -3.41 22.15
C ASP A 59 -4.49 -4.42 21.66
N PHE A 60 -4.09 -5.26 20.72
CA PHE A 60 -4.91 -6.31 20.16
C PHE A 60 -4.52 -7.68 20.73
N ASN A 61 -5.53 -8.41 21.20
CA ASN A 61 -5.40 -9.76 21.68
C ASN A 61 -6.43 -10.70 21.03
N ARG A 62 -6.09 -11.99 20.92
CA ARG A 62 -6.98 -13.02 20.40
C ARG A 62 -6.89 -14.31 21.19
N GLY A 63 -8.03 -14.98 21.36
CA GLY A 63 -8.12 -16.25 22.08
C GLY A 63 -8.43 -16.09 23.56
N SER A 64 -8.39 -17.20 24.30
CA SER A 64 -8.85 -17.28 25.69
C SER A 64 -7.73 -17.42 26.72
N THR A 65 -6.48 -17.53 26.29
CA THR A 65 -5.31 -17.60 27.18
C THR A 65 -4.35 -16.47 26.89
N ALA A 66 -3.50 -16.14 27.85
CA ALA A 66 -2.56 -15.00 27.73
C ALA A 66 -1.50 -15.17 26.60
N THR A 67 -1.39 -16.35 26.02
CA THR A 67 -0.41 -16.66 24.94
C THR A 67 -1.08 -17.20 23.68
N ALA A 68 -2.41 -17.10 23.57
CA ALA A 68 -3.16 -17.74 22.49
C ALA A 68 -2.87 -17.12 21.12
N ASP A 69 -2.45 -15.88 21.08
CA ASP A 69 -2.15 -15.09 19.88
C ASP A 69 -0.64 -15.00 19.55
N LEU A 70 0.21 -15.60 20.40
CA LEU A 70 1.65 -15.64 20.13
C LEU A 70 1.94 -16.34 18.79
N GLY A 71 2.65 -15.67 17.90
CA GLY A 71 2.97 -16.17 16.57
C GLY A 71 1.88 -15.95 15.53
N ASP A 72 0.72 -15.39 15.88
CA ASP A 72 -0.31 -15.04 14.90
C ASP A 72 0.21 -14.02 13.88
N THR A 73 -0.20 -14.21 12.63
CA THR A 73 0.25 -13.35 11.52
C THR A 73 -0.25 -11.91 11.68
N VAL A 74 0.70 -10.97 11.58
CA VAL A 74 0.41 -9.54 11.47
C VAL A 74 0.59 -9.11 10.01
N VAL A 75 -0.40 -8.36 9.49
CA VAL A 75 -0.39 -7.87 8.11
C VAL A 75 -0.45 -6.34 8.05
N ALA A 76 0.05 -5.75 6.97
CA ALA A 76 -0.02 -4.31 6.76
C ALA A 76 -1.46 -3.82 6.67
N ALA A 77 -1.81 -2.78 7.43
CA ALA A 77 -3.16 -2.20 7.47
C ALA A 77 -3.52 -1.44 6.17
N ALA A 78 -2.52 -0.94 5.45
CA ALA A 78 -2.63 -0.31 4.14
C ALA A 78 -1.30 -0.48 3.38
N ALA A 79 -1.30 -0.23 2.06
CA ALA A 79 -0.07 -0.21 1.27
C ALA A 79 0.85 0.94 1.71
N GLY A 80 2.16 0.77 1.56
CA GLY A 80 3.15 1.79 1.90
C GLY A 80 4.59 1.31 1.76
N THR A 81 5.52 2.07 2.31
CA THR A 81 6.93 1.72 2.38
C THR A 81 7.33 1.51 3.84
N VAL A 82 8.02 0.44 4.13
CA VAL A 82 8.55 0.15 5.48
C VAL A 82 9.62 1.19 5.82
N ASP A 83 9.36 1.99 6.85
CA ASP A 83 10.23 3.05 7.31
C ASP A 83 11.19 2.54 8.40
N VAL A 84 10.68 1.63 9.25
CA VAL A 84 11.46 0.96 10.29
C VAL A 84 11.13 -0.53 10.28
N SER A 85 12.16 -1.38 10.40
CA SER A 85 12.05 -2.79 10.74
C SER A 85 13.25 -3.15 11.62
N ALA A 86 13.13 -2.93 12.93
CA ALA A 86 14.23 -3.10 13.87
C ALA A 86 13.73 -3.39 15.30
N HIS A 87 14.55 -4.09 16.09
CA HIS A 87 14.36 -4.13 17.55
C HIS A 87 14.82 -2.81 18.15
N GLN A 88 14.00 -2.21 19.02
CA GLN A 88 14.23 -0.87 19.56
C GLN A 88 15.20 -0.85 20.78
N GLY A 89 15.71 -1.99 21.19
CA GLY A 89 16.67 -2.10 22.30
C GLY A 89 16.09 -1.58 23.61
N SER A 90 16.85 -0.71 24.29
CA SER A 90 16.46 -0.09 25.56
C SER A 90 15.81 1.29 25.40
N VAL A 91 15.69 1.79 24.16
CA VAL A 91 15.29 3.19 23.90
C VAL A 91 13.83 3.43 24.27
N ASN A 92 12.96 2.45 23.97
CA ASN A 92 11.53 2.50 24.26
C ASN A 92 10.99 1.10 24.57
N GLY A 93 9.68 0.98 24.76
CA GLY A 93 9.02 -0.29 25.06
C GLY A 93 8.67 -1.17 23.86
N TYR A 94 8.83 -0.71 22.60
CA TYR A 94 8.25 -1.37 21.42
C TYR A 94 8.85 -2.74 21.04
N GLY A 95 10.04 -3.09 21.55
CA GLY A 95 10.70 -4.34 21.17
C GLY A 95 10.96 -4.43 19.67
N ASN A 96 10.56 -5.50 19.02
CA ASN A 96 10.54 -5.62 17.57
C ASN A 96 9.43 -4.74 16.99
N LEU A 97 9.83 -3.76 16.18
CA LEU A 97 8.96 -2.75 15.60
C LEU A 97 9.03 -2.78 14.06
N VAL A 98 7.87 -2.72 13.45
CA VAL A 98 7.71 -2.33 12.04
C VAL A 98 6.93 -1.02 12.01
N VAL A 99 7.40 -0.05 11.22
CA VAL A 99 6.69 1.21 10.91
C VAL A 99 6.52 1.30 9.41
N ILE A 100 5.30 1.56 8.96
CA ILE A 100 4.98 1.74 7.55
C ILE A 100 4.58 3.19 7.30
N ASN A 101 5.24 3.82 6.33
CA ASN A 101 4.90 5.12 5.78
C ASN A 101 3.93 4.95 4.61
N HIS A 102 2.74 5.48 4.74
CA HIS A 102 1.66 5.38 3.74
C HIS A 102 1.59 6.59 2.80
N GLY A 103 2.53 7.51 2.93
CA GLY A 103 2.47 8.81 2.25
C GLY A 103 1.52 9.79 2.93
N GLY A 104 1.51 11.04 2.45
CA GLY A 104 0.63 12.08 2.97
C GLY A 104 0.75 12.39 4.46
N GLY A 105 1.83 11.95 5.13
CA GLY A 105 2.04 12.14 6.56
C GLY A 105 1.45 11.03 7.45
N TYR A 106 0.92 9.94 6.87
CA TYR A 106 0.33 8.82 7.63
C TYR A 106 1.35 7.72 7.87
N TYR A 107 1.43 7.25 9.12
CA TYR A 107 2.28 6.14 9.56
C TYR A 107 1.50 5.16 10.42
N THR A 108 1.79 3.86 10.28
CA THR A 108 1.30 2.83 11.19
C THR A 108 2.45 2.13 11.89
N TYR A 109 2.27 1.82 13.15
CA TYR A 109 3.23 1.17 14.04
C TYR A 109 2.71 -0.20 14.43
N TYR A 110 3.59 -1.19 14.38
CA TYR A 110 3.30 -2.59 14.75
C TYR A 110 4.43 -3.03 15.67
N ALA A 111 4.15 -3.08 16.96
CA ALA A 111 5.17 -3.33 17.99
C ALA A 111 4.96 -4.65 18.72
N HIS A 112 5.93 -5.01 19.55
CA HIS A 112 6.03 -6.25 20.31
C HIS A 112 6.09 -7.51 19.44
N LEU A 113 6.42 -7.38 18.16
CA LEU A 113 6.45 -8.50 17.21
C LEU A 113 7.43 -9.60 17.68
N ASP A 114 7.06 -10.87 17.48
CA ASP A 114 7.97 -12.00 17.61
C ASP A 114 8.96 -12.01 16.43
N THR A 115 8.41 -11.97 15.21
CA THR A 115 9.21 -11.92 13.99
C THR A 115 8.88 -10.67 13.18
N ARG A 116 9.84 -10.21 12.38
CA ARG A 116 9.69 -9.16 11.38
C ARG A 116 9.97 -9.77 10.01
N ALA A 117 8.96 -9.82 9.14
CA ALA A 117 9.03 -10.47 7.83
C ALA A 117 9.39 -9.51 6.68
N VAL A 118 9.67 -8.24 7.02
CA VAL A 118 9.98 -7.17 6.05
C VAL A 118 11.20 -6.37 6.48
N SER A 119 11.81 -5.66 5.53
CA SER A 119 12.99 -4.81 5.76
C SER A 119 12.67 -3.34 5.50
N ALA A 120 13.41 -2.43 6.15
CA ALA A 120 13.30 -0.99 5.88
C ALA A 120 13.58 -0.70 4.40
N GLY A 121 12.82 0.21 3.80
CA GLY A 121 12.82 0.54 2.38
C GLY A 121 11.95 -0.37 1.50
N GLN A 122 11.47 -1.50 2.02
CA GLN A 122 10.61 -2.42 1.27
C GLN A 122 9.21 -1.81 1.09
N SER A 123 8.69 -1.85 -0.14
CA SER A 123 7.27 -1.59 -0.40
C SER A 123 6.43 -2.77 0.06
N VAL A 124 5.31 -2.48 0.71
CA VAL A 124 4.35 -3.48 1.16
C VAL A 124 2.95 -3.10 0.72
N LEU A 125 2.13 -4.10 0.57
CA LEU A 125 0.73 -3.93 0.22
C LEU A 125 -0.16 -4.10 1.45
N ARG A 126 -1.36 -3.57 1.38
CA ARG A 126 -2.38 -3.88 2.36
C ARG A 126 -2.61 -5.41 2.43
N GLY A 127 -2.66 -5.97 3.63
CA GLY A 127 -2.84 -7.41 3.83
C GLY A 127 -1.59 -8.26 3.61
N GLN A 128 -0.46 -7.68 3.21
CA GLN A 128 0.83 -8.39 3.15
C GLN A 128 1.32 -8.71 4.55
N ALA A 129 1.78 -9.95 4.78
CA ALA A 129 2.40 -10.34 6.05
C ALA A 129 3.67 -9.51 6.30
N ILE A 130 3.76 -8.92 7.49
CA ILE A 130 4.89 -8.07 7.91
C ILE A 130 5.60 -8.60 9.15
N GLY A 131 5.03 -9.58 9.83
CA GLY A 131 5.58 -10.21 11.03
C GLY A 131 4.56 -11.10 11.73
N SER A 132 4.84 -11.42 12.97
CA SER A 132 3.95 -12.17 13.86
C SER A 132 3.84 -11.53 15.23
N VAL A 133 2.70 -11.73 15.88
CA VAL A 133 2.45 -11.28 17.27
C VAL A 133 3.47 -11.88 18.20
N GLY A 134 4.00 -11.08 19.09
CA GLY A 134 4.99 -11.49 20.08
C GLY A 134 4.83 -10.77 21.40
N ASN A 135 5.86 -10.83 22.19
CA ASN A 135 5.98 -10.19 23.50
C ASN A 135 7.33 -9.50 23.69
N THR A 136 7.96 -9.13 22.57
CA THR A 136 9.27 -8.43 22.65
C THR A 136 9.09 -7.03 23.19
N SER A 137 10.02 -6.58 24.04
CA SER A 137 10.02 -5.26 24.65
C SER A 137 11.45 -4.85 24.99
N LYS A 138 11.63 -3.76 25.73
CA LYS A 138 12.95 -3.43 26.32
C LYS A 138 13.39 -4.53 27.30
N PRO A 139 14.71 -4.73 27.49
CA PRO A 139 15.21 -5.73 28.43
C PRO A 139 14.61 -5.58 29.84
N GLY A 140 14.18 -6.70 30.42
CA GLY A 140 13.60 -6.75 31.77
C GLY A 140 12.12 -6.37 31.86
N ASN A 141 11.48 -5.97 30.76
CA ASN A 141 10.06 -5.68 30.72
C ASN A 141 9.30 -6.91 30.21
N GLY A 142 8.87 -7.78 31.11
CA GLY A 142 8.05 -8.94 30.79
C GLY A 142 6.61 -8.51 30.47
N ILE A 143 6.17 -8.75 29.23
CA ILE A 143 4.80 -8.47 28.78
C ILE A 143 4.18 -9.76 28.23
N SER A 144 2.86 -9.88 28.32
CA SER A 144 2.12 -10.93 27.63
C SER A 144 2.12 -10.65 26.12
N PRO A 145 2.05 -11.69 25.28
CA PRO A 145 1.89 -11.49 23.84
C PRO A 145 0.67 -10.62 23.52
N HIS A 146 0.82 -9.70 22.61
CA HIS A 146 -0.21 -8.86 22.00
C HIS A 146 0.39 -8.07 20.83
N LEU A 147 -0.45 -7.55 19.96
CA LEU A 147 -0.01 -6.55 18.99
C LEU A 147 -0.33 -5.15 19.52
N HIS A 148 0.71 -4.35 19.78
CA HIS A 148 0.55 -2.92 20.00
C HIS A 148 0.53 -2.21 18.65
N TYR A 149 -0.54 -1.42 18.39
CA TYR A 149 -0.80 -0.75 17.13
C TYR A 149 -1.08 0.73 17.31
N GLU A 150 -0.52 1.54 16.40
CA GLU A 150 -0.76 2.98 16.37
C GLU A 150 -0.95 3.48 14.94
N VAL A 151 -1.74 4.56 14.80
CA VAL A 151 -1.79 5.40 13.60
C VAL A 151 -1.28 6.78 13.98
N ARG A 152 -0.30 7.32 13.25
CA ARG A 152 0.23 8.66 13.48
C ARG A 152 0.04 9.56 12.27
N TYR A 153 -0.24 10.84 12.54
CA TYR A 153 -0.42 11.90 11.54
C TYR A 153 -0.19 13.27 12.22
N PRO A 154 0.49 14.26 11.61
CA PRO A 154 1.03 14.28 10.24
C PRO A 154 2.47 13.75 10.14
N ASP A 155 3.03 13.25 11.20
CA ASP A 155 4.39 12.74 11.27
C ASP A 155 4.53 11.59 12.28
N ARG A 156 5.76 11.17 12.59
CA ARG A 156 6.07 10.05 13.47
C ARG A 156 6.12 10.40 14.96
N SER A 157 5.77 11.63 15.35
CA SER A 157 5.79 12.04 16.76
C SER A 157 4.76 11.24 17.58
N GLN A 158 5.12 10.83 18.78
CA GLN A 158 4.20 10.14 19.69
C GLN A 158 3.02 11.03 20.11
N SER A 159 3.20 12.34 20.16
CA SER A 159 2.11 13.30 20.41
C SER A 159 1.09 13.37 19.26
N HIS A 160 1.38 12.76 18.13
CA HIS A 160 0.57 12.76 16.91
C HIS A 160 -0.13 11.41 16.66
N ILE A 161 -0.29 10.59 17.71
CA ILE A 161 -1.12 9.39 17.62
C ILE A 161 -2.59 9.82 17.49
N ILE A 162 -3.26 9.30 16.47
CA ILE A 162 -4.66 9.61 16.15
C ILE A 162 -5.52 8.36 16.28
N LYS A 163 -6.84 8.57 16.39
CA LYS A 163 -7.80 7.46 16.37
C LYS A 163 -7.66 6.66 15.07
N ALA A 164 -7.48 5.35 15.20
CA ALA A 164 -7.50 4.47 14.06
C ALA A 164 -8.91 4.39 13.46
N VAL A 165 -8.97 4.39 12.13
CA VAL A 165 -10.21 4.19 11.36
C VAL A 165 -10.02 2.94 10.54
N PHE A 166 -10.76 1.88 10.87
CA PHE A 166 -10.69 0.61 10.14
C PHE A 166 -11.96 0.43 9.32
N ASN A 167 -11.82 0.15 8.02
CA ASN A 167 -12.95 -0.04 7.12
C ASN A 167 -14.02 1.08 7.23
N GLY A 168 -13.58 2.33 7.37
CA GLY A 168 -14.44 3.50 7.53
C GLY A 168 -15.03 3.72 8.92
N SER A 169 -14.79 2.81 9.89
CA SER A 169 -15.28 2.90 11.27
C SER A 169 -14.16 3.29 12.23
N THR A 170 -14.39 4.35 13.02
CA THR A 170 -13.42 4.79 14.03
C THR A 170 -13.38 3.82 15.21
N PHE A 171 -12.18 3.37 15.57
CA PHE A 171 -11.96 2.67 16.83
C PHE A 171 -11.92 3.69 17.97
N GLY A 172 -12.80 3.52 18.94
CA GLY A 172 -12.92 4.44 20.10
C GLY A 172 -12.09 4.00 21.31
N TYR A 173 -12.22 4.74 22.42
CA TYR A 173 -11.68 4.29 23.69
C TYR A 173 -12.47 3.09 24.25
N GLY A 174 -11.77 2.27 25.02
CA GLY A 174 -12.29 1.07 25.65
C GLY A 174 -11.91 -0.19 24.89
N SER A 175 -12.65 -1.25 25.14
CA SER A 175 -12.40 -2.57 24.53
C SER A 175 -13.54 -2.94 23.59
N ALA A 176 -13.20 -3.46 22.40
CA ALA A 176 -14.16 -3.93 21.42
C ALA A 176 -13.64 -5.14 20.66
N ASN A 177 -14.52 -6.10 20.38
CA ASN A 177 -14.24 -7.16 19.43
C ASN A 177 -14.48 -6.66 18.01
N VAL A 178 -13.48 -6.82 17.16
CA VAL A 178 -13.50 -6.36 15.76
C VAL A 178 -13.05 -7.49 14.84
N THR A 179 -13.76 -7.66 13.73
CA THR A 179 -13.43 -8.68 12.73
C THR A 179 -12.70 -8.04 11.58
N SER A 180 -11.58 -8.62 11.18
CA SER A 180 -10.78 -8.12 10.08
C SER A 180 -11.44 -8.33 8.73
N ASN A 181 -11.56 -7.24 7.98
CA ASN A 181 -11.88 -7.21 6.55
C ASN A 181 -10.62 -6.99 5.69
N ASN A 182 -9.42 -7.15 6.29
CA ASN A 182 -8.16 -7.09 5.56
C ASN A 182 -7.95 -8.38 4.76
N CYS A 183 -8.94 -8.68 3.94
CA CYS A 183 -8.85 -9.73 2.95
C CYS A 183 -7.75 -9.32 2.00
N ALA A 184 -6.84 -10.24 1.71
CA ALA A 184 -5.70 -9.96 0.82
C ALA A 184 -6.18 -9.08 -0.33
N THR A 185 -5.59 -7.93 -0.45
CA THR A 185 -5.97 -7.02 -1.52
C THR A 185 -5.84 -7.76 -2.82
N SER A 186 -6.90 -7.73 -3.59
CA SER A 186 -6.66 -7.69 -5.03
C SER A 186 -5.70 -6.53 -5.25
N TYR A 187 -4.45 -6.82 -5.65
CA TYR A 187 -3.58 -5.79 -6.20
C TYR A 187 -4.42 -5.00 -7.19
N ASP A 188 -4.37 -3.68 -7.11
CA ASP A 188 -4.97 -2.87 -8.15
C ASP A 188 -4.06 -2.95 -9.38
N PRO A 189 -4.47 -3.62 -10.47
CA PRO A 189 -3.67 -3.69 -11.67
C PRO A 189 -3.24 -2.33 -12.19
N ALA A 190 -4.07 -1.30 -12.01
CA ALA A 190 -3.76 0.05 -12.46
C ALA A 190 -2.66 0.70 -11.62
N ALA A 191 -2.66 0.49 -10.30
CA ALA A 191 -1.60 0.98 -9.42
C ALA A 191 -0.25 0.32 -9.73
N GLU A 192 -0.24 -1.00 -9.99
CA GLU A 192 0.98 -1.75 -10.30
C GLU A 192 1.56 -1.40 -11.68
N CYS A 193 0.71 -1.16 -12.67
CA CYS A 193 1.13 -0.68 -14.00
C CYS A 193 1.60 0.79 -13.97
N GLY A 194 1.17 1.56 -12.97
CA GLY A 194 1.53 2.96 -12.77
C GLY A 194 0.43 3.95 -13.17
N SER A 195 0.64 5.21 -12.83
CA SER A 195 -0.35 6.27 -13.03
C SER A 195 -0.81 6.40 -14.49
N GLY A 196 -2.12 6.49 -14.69
CA GLY A 196 -2.76 6.72 -15.98
C GLY A 196 -3.08 5.46 -16.78
N PHE A 197 -2.73 4.27 -16.27
CA PHE A 197 -3.23 3.02 -16.83
C PHE A 197 -4.66 2.74 -16.39
N GLN A 198 -5.48 2.22 -17.31
CA GLN A 198 -6.85 1.78 -17.06
C GLN A 198 -7.03 0.34 -17.55
N ILE A 199 -7.74 -0.48 -16.77
CA ILE A 199 -8.06 -1.84 -17.19
C ILE A 199 -9.00 -1.76 -18.40
N ILE A 200 -8.61 -2.40 -19.51
CA ILE A 200 -9.40 -2.51 -20.73
C ILE A 200 -9.89 -3.92 -20.97
N ASP A 201 -9.23 -4.92 -20.35
CA ASP A 201 -9.68 -6.31 -20.39
C ASP A 201 -9.19 -7.08 -19.15
N SER A 202 -9.92 -8.17 -18.79
CA SER A 202 -9.60 -8.98 -17.62
C SER A 202 -10.17 -10.39 -17.77
N VAL A 203 -9.35 -11.41 -17.57
CA VAL A 203 -9.74 -12.82 -17.66
C VAL A 203 -9.43 -13.54 -16.35
N LYS A 204 -10.41 -14.29 -15.85
CA LYS A 204 -10.24 -15.17 -14.68
C LYS A 204 -9.46 -16.43 -15.05
N LEU A 205 -8.44 -16.73 -14.26
CA LEU A 205 -7.69 -17.98 -14.33
C LEU A 205 -8.27 -18.97 -13.29
N ALA A 206 -9.50 -19.41 -13.52
CA ALA A 206 -10.30 -20.17 -12.56
C ALA A 206 -10.34 -19.49 -11.19
N SER A 207 -10.05 -20.21 -10.10
CA SER A 207 -9.92 -19.65 -8.75
C SER A 207 -8.51 -19.18 -8.41
N ALA A 208 -7.54 -19.35 -9.32
CA ALA A 208 -6.13 -19.12 -9.05
C ALA A 208 -5.71 -17.65 -9.19
N GLY A 209 -6.39 -16.89 -10.06
CA GLY A 209 -6.02 -15.51 -10.30
C GLY A 209 -6.80 -14.83 -11.42
N THR A 210 -6.33 -13.63 -11.81
CA THR A 210 -6.79 -12.88 -12.97
C THR A 210 -5.63 -12.37 -13.79
N ALA A 211 -5.67 -12.50 -15.10
CA ALA A 211 -4.81 -11.77 -16.02
C ALA A 211 -5.54 -10.49 -16.45
N ASN A 212 -4.85 -9.35 -16.42
CA ASN A 212 -5.43 -8.05 -16.72
C ASN A 212 -4.59 -7.35 -17.79
N LEU A 213 -5.27 -6.79 -18.80
CA LEU A 213 -4.70 -5.91 -19.80
C LEU A 213 -5.13 -4.48 -19.49
N LEU A 214 -4.14 -3.56 -19.48
CA LEU A 214 -4.37 -2.15 -19.22
C LEU A 214 -3.80 -1.30 -20.34
N TRP A 215 -4.40 -0.13 -20.52
CA TRP A 215 -4.02 0.87 -21.52
C TRP A 215 -3.76 2.23 -20.90
N LYS A 216 -2.72 2.91 -21.41
CA LYS A 216 -2.43 4.30 -21.09
C LYS A 216 -2.43 5.14 -22.37
N GLY A 217 -3.56 5.81 -22.64
CA GLY A 217 -3.79 6.57 -23.87
C GLY A 217 -2.79 7.70 -24.09
N SER A 218 -2.29 8.35 -23.02
CA SER A 218 -1.32 9.45 -23.13
C SER A 218 0.05 9.03 -23.69
N THR A 219 0.40 7.75 -23.62
CA THR A 219 1.72 7.23 -24.06
C THR A 219 1.61 6.09 -25.08
N GLY A 220 0.40 5.64 -25.44
CA GLY A 220 0.20 4.50 -26.32
C GLY A 220 0.75 3.18 -25.76
N GLN A 221 0.74 3.02 -24.43
CA GLN A 221 1.31 1.85 -23.77
C GLN A 221 0.23 0.90 -23.30
N ASN A 222 0.47 -0.41 -23.50
CA ASN A 222 -0.24 -1.48 -22.83
C ASN A 222 0.59 -2.02 -21.67
N CYS A 223 -0.11 -2.51 -20.65
CA CYS A 223 0.46 -3.20 -19.50
C CYS A 223 -0.30 -4.50 -19.26
N VAL A 224 0.42 -5.59 -18.99
CA VAL A 224 -0.18 -6.85 -18.54
C VAL A 224 0.31 -7.19 -17.16
N ILE A 225 -0.62 -7.55 -16.29
CA ILE A 225 -0.35 -8.05 -14.96
C ILE A 225 -1.25 -9.24 -14.64
N THR A 226 -0.68 -10.29 -14.08
CA THR A 226 -1.42 -11.48 -13.61
C THR A 226 -1.42 -11.49 -12.09
N LEU A 227 -2.57 -11.26 -11.50
CA LEU A 227 -2.76 -11.26 -10.05
C LEU A 227 -3.12 -12.65 -9.55
N LYS A 228 -2.52 -13.07 -8.45
CA LYS A 228 -2.90 -14.29 -7.74
C LYS A 228 -4.11 -14.05 -6.85
N MET A 229 -5.01 -15.02 -6.81
CA MET A 229 -6.14 -15.08 -5.89
C MET A 229 -6.08 -16.30 -4.97
N ALA A 230 -5.27 -17.30 -5.33
CA ALA A 230 -4.95 -18.46 -4.49
C ALA A 230 -3.46 -18.46 -4.11
N SER A 231 -3.13 -19.04 -2.96
CA SER A 231 -1.75 -19.09 -2.42
C SER A 231 -1.07 -17.72 -2.39
N VAL A 232 -1.85 -16.66 -2.11
CA VAL A 232 -1.35 -15.29 -2.00
C VAL A 232 -0.37 -15.22 -0.83
N GLY A 233 0.79 -14.59 -1.05
CA GLY A 233 1.90 -14.56 -0.08
C GLY A 233 2.85 -15.77 -0.17
N THR A 234 2.47 -16.85 -0.84
CA THR A 234 3.33 -18.03 -1.06
C THR A 234 3.89 -18.02 -2.47
N PRO A 235 5.21 -18.13 -2.68
CA PRO A 235 5.80 -18.19 -4.02
C PRO A 235 5.27 -19.40 -4.80
N THR A 236 4.63 -19.15 -5.95
CA THR A 236 4.16 -20.18 -6.88
C THR A 236 4.36 -19.72 -8.33
N ALA A 237 4.46 -20.69 -9.24
CA ALA A 237 4.62 -20.41 -10.67
C ALA A 237 3.51 -19.49 -11.17
N THR A 238 3.89 -18.33 -11.65
CA THR A 238 2.97 -17.28 -12.16
C THR A 238 3.65 -16.59 -13.35
N SER A 239 2.89 -16.17 -14.34
CA SER A 239 3.44 -15.43 -15.49
C SER A 239 2.48 -14.37 -15.99
N ALA A 240 3.03 -13.32 -16.62
CA ALA A 240 2.32 -12.34 -17.43
C ALA A 240 3.08 -12.12 -18.73
N PHE A 241 2.42 -11.89 -19.84
CA PHE A 241 3.09 -11.58 -21.10
C PHE A 241 2.29 -10.60 -21.95
N LEU A 242 3.03 -9.87 -22.79
CA LEU A 242 2.50 -8.94 -23.77
C LEU A 242 3.30 -9.06 -25.08
N GLU A 243 2.58 -9.15 -26.20
CA GLU A 243 3.13 -9.30 -27.54
C GLU A 243 2.43 -8.32 -28.48
N PRO A 244 3.03 -7.16 -28.78
CA PRO A 244 2.51 -6.27 -29.82
C PRO A 244 2.57 -6.95 -31.19
N GLN A 245 1.58 -6.71 -32.05
CA GLN A 245 1.56 -7.26 -33.40
C GLN A 245 2.76 -6.77 -34.20
N GLY A 246 3.48 -7.70 -34.82
CA GLY A 246 4.72 -7.42 -35.54
C GLY A 246 5.96 -7.26 -34.68
N ALA A 247 5.86 -7.47 -33.35
CA ALA A 247 6.97 -7.42 -32.42
C ALA A 247 7.05 -8.71 -31.59
N GLY A 248 8.21 -8.95 -30.96
CA GLY A 248 8.40 -10.12 -30.09
C GLY A 248 7.63 -10.03 -28.80
N ARG A 249 7.26 -11.19 -28.25
CA ARG A 249 6.64 -11.33 -26.93
C ARG A 249 7.64 -10.96 -25.84
N THR A 250 7.15 -10.21 -24.84
CA THR A 250 7.84 -10.00 -23.56
C THR A 250 7.07 -10.75 -22.49
N THR A 251 7.76 -11.51 -21.65
CA THR A 251 7.16 -12.32 -20.59
C THR A 251 7.91 -12.05 -19.28
N ASP A 252 7.15 -11.86 -18.22
CA ASP A 252 7.60 -11.97 -16.85
C ASP A 252 7.06 -13.28 -16.28
N SER A 253 7.94 -14.20 -15.87
CA SER A 253 7.58 -15.51 -15.37
C SER A 253 8.54 -15.98 -14.28
N GLY A 254 7.98 -16.53 -13.22
CA GLY A 254 8.77 -16.97 -12.07
C GLY A 254 7.91 -17.53 -10.96
N SER A 255 8.54 -17.70 -9.80
CA SER A 255 7.86 -18.08 -8.57
C SER A 255 7.54 -16.82 -7.78
N PHE A 256 6.32 -16.31 -7.94
CA PHE A 256 5.90 -15.05 -7.32
C PHE A 256 4.92 -15.27 -6.17
N SER A 257 5.01 -14.41 -5.16
CA SER A 257 4.13 -14.47 -3.98
C SER A 257 2.76 -13.86 -4.26
N TYR A 258 2.68 -12.86 -5.15
CA TYR A 258 1.49 -12.03 -5.31
C TYR A 258 1.03 -11.88 -6.75
N TYR A 259 1.92 -11.51 -7.67
CA TYR A 259 1.62 -11.29 -9.09
C TYR A 259 2.85 -11.46 -9.97
N ALA A 260 2.64 -11.64 -11.27
CA ALA A 260 3.63 -11.51 -12.34
C ALA A 260 3.35 -10.26 -13.17
N GLY A 261 4.37 -9.63 -13.68
CA GLY A 261 4.33 -8.30 -14.30
C GLY A 261 4.71 -7.18 -13.31
N PRO A 262 4.51 -5.91 -13.65
CA PRO A 262 3.90 -5.42 -14.89
C PRO A 262 4.78 -5.63 -16.13
N VAL A 263 4.19 -6.10 -17.23
CA VAL A 263 4.84 -6.16 -18.55
C VAL A 263 4.31 -4.99 -19.37
N ILE A 264 5.13 -3.96 -19.56
CA ILE A 264 4.73 -2.72 -20.23
C ILE A 264 5.40 -2.60 -21.60
N ARG A 265 4.61 -2.35 -22.66
CA ARG A 265 5.09 -2.13 -24.02
C ARG A 265 4.27 -1.03 -24.71
N THR A 266 4.94 -0.20 -25.52
CA THR A 266 4.25 0.65 -26.48
C THR A 266 3.75 -0.23 -27.63
N ALA A 267 2.45 -0.15 -27.93
CA ALA A 267 1.83 -0.93 -28.97
C ALA A 267 0.73 -0.10 -29.65
N PRO A 268 1.06 0.57 -30.77
CA PRO A 268 0.07 1.36 -31.52
C PRO A 268 -0.87 0.50 -32.37
N SER A 269 -0.70 -0.81 -32.34
CA SER A 269 -1.49 -1.83 -33.07
C SER A 269 -2.03 -2.87 -32.11
N CYS A 270 -2.68 -3.92 -32.67
CA CYS A 270 -3.22 -5.03 -31.86
C CYS A 270 -2.17 -5.65 -30.95
N VAL A 271 -2.62 -6.16 -29.80
CA VAL A 271 -1.78 -6.88 -28.86
C VAL A 271 -2.32 -8.29 -28.64
N LYS A 272 -1.40 -9.25 -28.41
CA LYS A 272 -1.69 -10.55 -27.82
C LYS A 272 -1.15 -10.53 -26.39
N TRP A 273 -1.96 -10.97 -25.44
CA TRP A 273 -1.64 -10.86 -24.03
C TRP A 273 -2.14 -12.07 -23.25
N GLY A 274 -1.70 -12.17 -22.01
CA GLY A 274 -2.15 -13.21 -21.10
C GLY A 274 -1.21 -13.48 -19.96
N GLY A 275 -1.43 -14.61 -19.30
CA GLY A 275 -0.64 -15.02 -18.15
C GLY A 275 -1.07 -16.35 -17.58
N SER A 276 -0.47 -16.76 -16.49
CA SER A 276 -0.78 -18.01 -15.79
C SER A 276 -0.68 -17.85 -14.28
N ALA A 277 -1.53 -18.55 -13.54
CA ALA A 277 -1.46 -18.73 -12.10
C ALA A 277 -2.08 -20.08 -11.70
N GLY A 278 -1.51 -20.78 -10.70
CA GLY A 278 -2.05 -22.01 -10.16
C GLY A 278 -2.29 -23.12 -11.20
N GLY A 279 -1.46 -23.20 -12.23
CA GLY A 279 -1.58 -24.19 -13.31
C GLY A 279 -2.61 -23.84 -14.39
N THR A 280 -3.38 -22.75 -14.24
CA THR A 280 -4.32 -22.24 -15.27
C THR A 280 -3.63 -21.12 -16.06
N SER A 281 -3.82 -21.11 -17.37
CA SER A 281 -3.26 -20.09 -18.26
C SER A 281 -4.29 -19.53 -19.21
N TYR A 282 -4.05 -18.31 -19.66
CA TYR A 282 -4.81 -17.62 -20.71
C TYR A 282 -3.86 -17.03 -21.74
N THR A 283 -4.27 -17.06 -22.99
CA THR A 283 -3.61 -16.41 -24.13
C THR A 283 -4.69 -15.89 -25.06
N SER A 284 -4.71 -14.59 -25.32
CA SER A 284 -5.64 -13.96 -26.27
C SER A 284 -5.23 -14.22 -27.72
N GLY A 285 -6.13 -13.88 -28.67
CA GLY A 285 -5.73 -13.57 -30.04
C GLY A 285 -4.97 -12.23 -30.11
N PHE A 286 -4.70 -11.72 -31.32
CA PHE A 286 -4.38 -10.31 -31.50
C PHE A 286 -5.69 -9.50 -31.47
N GLU A 287 -5.80 -8.61 -30.50
CA GLU A 287 -6.99 -7.81 -30.20
C GLU A 287 -6.63 -6.44 -29.67
N HIS A 288 -7.62 -5.61 -29.32
CA HIS A 288 -7.42 -4.21 -28.88
C HIS A 288 -6.57 -3.43 -29.89
N CYS A 289 -6.96 -3.53 -31.16
CA CYS A 289 -6.34 -2.78 -32.28
C CYS A 289 -6.76 -1.31 -32.20
N ALA A 290 -5.80 -0.37 -32.32
CA ALA A 290 -6.05 1.06 -32.39
C ALA A 290 -6.45 1.49 -33.79
#